data_eac1c1c5ef5ddcdfd34e68b4d2f6dfae
#
_entry.id   eac1c1c5ef5ddcdfd34e68b4d2f6dfae
#
_cell.length_a   1.000
_cell.length_b   1.000
_cell.length_c   1.000
_cell.angle_alpha   90.00
_cell.angle_beta   90.00
_cell.angle_gamma   90.00
#
_symmetry.space_group_name_H-M   'P 1'
#
loop_
_entity.id
_entity.type
_entity.pdbx_description
1 polymer ?
#
loop_
_entity_poly.entity_id
_entity_poly.type
_entity_poly.pdbx_seq_one_letter_code
_entity_poly.pdbx_strand_id
1 'polypeptide(L)'
;MLQQTQVSRVSEYWPRFLERFPTIADLARARPREVREAWEGLGYYRRAESLHRTAAHVMRDHGGELPRDTGALRSLPGIGAYTAGAVASFAYQLAEPAIDTNVARVLRRAFHPRLRRGARGERQLHETATTLLPRAGRSAWATNQALMELGALICTARVMRCAQCPVRVECATGRRESEKARKREGEKARR
;
A
#
# COMPACT_ATOMS: atom_id res chain seq x y z
N MET A 1 -2.32 -9.27 7.72
CA MET A 1 -3.79 -9.50 7.70
C MET A 1 -4.53 -8.57 6.75
N LEU A 2 -4.18 -7.30 6.61
CA LEU A 2 -4.92 -6.29 5.82
C LEU A 2 -4.93 -6.47 4.29
N GLN A 3 -4.15 -7.37 3.72
CA GLN A 3 -4.19 -7.67 2.28
C GLN A 3 -5.56 -8.25 1.91
N GLN A 4 -6.39 -7.47 1.17
CA GLN A 4 -7.73 -7.86 0.72
C GLN A 4 -8.72 -8.22 1.85
N THR A 5 -8.50 -7.72 3.06
CA THR A 5 -9.42 -7.89 4.19
C THR A 5 -9.71 -6.52 4.80
N GLN A 6 -10.97 -6.28 5.14
CA GLN A 6 -11.41 -5.00 5.73
C GLN A 6 -10.78 -4.79 7.12
N VAL A 7 -10.49 -3.53 7.46
CA VAL A 7 -9.86 -3.15 8.73
C VAL A 7 -10.70 -3.62 9.92
N SER A 8 -12.02 -3.41 9.89
CA SER A 8 -12.95 -3.84 10.95
C SER A 8 -12.80 -5.32 11.29
N ARG A 9 -12.71 -6.18 10.25
CA ARG A 9 -12.53 -7.61 10.46
C ARG A 9 -11.14 -7.93 11.03
N VAL A 10 -10.09 -7.28 10.53
CA VAL A 10 -8.73 -7.50 11.05
C VAL A 10 -8.61 -7.06 12.50
N SER A 11 -9.28 -5.97 12.91
CA SER A 11 -9.26 -5.48 14.29
C SER A 11 -9.77 -6.49 15.31
N GLU A 12 -10.69 -7.38 14.91
CA GLU A 12 -11.21 -8.46 15.77
C GLU A 12 -10.22 -9.64 15.89
N TYR A 13 -9.51 -9.95 14.79
CA TYR A 13 -8.63 -11.11 14.72
C TYR A 13 -7.20 -10.84 15.20
N TRP A 14 -6.73 -9.61 15.02
CA TRP A 14 -5.35 -9.24 15.31
C TRP A 14 -4.95 -9.45 16.78
N PRO A 15 -5.75 -9.03 17.79
CA PRO A 15 -5.41 -9.27 19.20
C PRO A 15 -5.31 -10.76 19.52
N ARG A 16 -6.27 -11.57 19.07
CA ARG A 16 -6.29 -13.03 19.31
C ARG A 16 -5.11 -13.75 18.66
N PHE A 17 -4.70 -13.28 17.47
CA PHE A 17 -3.54 -13.82 16.79
C PHE A 17 -2.25 -13.51 17.53
N LEU A 18 -2.10 -12.29 18.05
CA LEU A 18 -0.94 -11.89 18.87
C LEU A 18 -0.91 -12.57 20.24
N GLU A 19 -2.07 -12.81 20.85
CA GLU A 19 -2.17 -13.60 22.09
C GLU A 19 -1.66 -15.03 21.87
N ARG A 20 -2.01 -15.65 20.74
CA ARG A 20 -1.58 -17.02 20.43
C ARG A 20 -0.13 -17.09 19.95
N PHE A 21 0.36 -16.07 19.24
CA PHE A 21 1.73 -15.96 18.71
C PHE A 21 2.33 -14.60 19.04
N PRO A 22 2.77 -14.39 20.29
CA PRO A 22 3.26 -13.08 20.75
C PRO A 22 4.52 -12.61 20.03
N THR A 23 5.37 -13.55 19.61
CA THR A 23 6.64 -13.26 18.95
C THR A 23 6.77 -13.95 17.59
N ILE A 24 7.71 -13.47 16.77
CA ILE A 24 8.08 -14.13 15.52
C ILE A 24 8.56 -15.56 15.78
N ALA A 25 9.27 -15.78 16.89
CA ALA A 25 9.77 -17.10 17.29
C ALA A 25 8.63 -18.06 17.63
N ASP A 26 7.59 -17.59 18.32
CA ASP A 26 6.42 -18.40 18.63
C ASP A 26 5.66 -18.78 17.37
N LEU A 27 5.48 -17.83 16.46
CA LEU A 27 4.86 -18.11 15.16
C LEU A 27 5.70 -19.08 14.32
N ALA A 28 7.03 -18.95 14.32
CA ALA A 28 7.92 -19.82 13.55
C ALA A 28 7.92 -21.27 14.07
N ARG A 29 7.77 -21.48 15.38
CA ARG A 29 7.72 -22.78 16.04
C ARG A 29 6.35 -23.44 15.98
N ALA A 30 5.31 -22.67 15.71
CA ALA A 30 3.95 -23.21 15.63
C ALA A 30 3.80 -24.24 14.50
N ARG A 31 2.90 -25.19 14.70
CA ARG A 31 2.53 -26.11 13.61
C ARG A 31 1.71 -25.37 12.56
N PRO A 32 1.88 -25.67 11.25
CA PRO A 32 1.12 -25.00 10.18
C PRO A 32 -0.41 -25.04 10.39
N ARG A 33 -0.91 -26.11 10.98
CA ARG A 33 -2.33 -26.28 11.33
C ARG A 33 -2.78 -25.23 12.36
N GLU A 34 -1.99 -24.98 13.39
CA GLU A 34 -2.33 -24.01 14.44
C GLU A 34 -2.41 -22.57 13.91
N VAL A 35 -1.48 -22.21 13.00
CA VAL A 35 -1.49 -20.91 12.33
C VAL A 35 -2.72 -20.78 11.43
N ARG A 36 -3.10 -21.85 10.73
CA ARG A 36 -4.29 -21.89 9.89
C ARG A 36 -5.58 -21.76 10.70
N GLU A 37 -5.68 -22.43 11.85
CA GLU A 37 -6.81 -22.32 12.78
C GLU A 37 -6.95 -20.90 13.33
N ALA A 38 -5.84 -20.28 13.76
CA ALA A 38 -5.84 -18.88 14.22
C ALA A 38 -6.20 -17.87 13.12
N TRP A 39 -6.13 -18.28 11.85
CA TRP A 39 -6.50 -17.47 10.68
C TRP A 39 -7.92 -17.74 10.18
N GLU A 40 -8.61 -18.72 10.74
CA GLU A 40 -9.93 -19.12 10.30
C GLU A 40 -10.90 -17.95 10.27
N GLY A 41 -11.67 -17.83 9.19
CA GLY A 41 -12.60 -16.71 8.98
C GLY A 41 -12.02 -15.48 8.27
N LEU A 42 -10.68 -15.29 8.17
CA LEU A 42 -10.09 -14.18 7.41
C LEU A 42 -10.02 -14.45 5.90
N GLY A 43 -10.13 -15.71 5.48
CA GLY A 43 -9.99 -16.11 4.08
C GLY A 43 -8.55 -16.01 3.55
N TYR A 44 -8.38 -16.37 2.27
CA TYR A 44 -7.08 -16.32 1.59
C TYR A 44 -5.95 -16.99 2.41
N TYR A 45 -6.11 -18.23 2.79
CA TYR A 45 -5.24 -19.00 3.71
C TYR A 45 -3.77 -19.06 3.30
N ARG A 46 -3.46 -18.89 1.99
CA ARG A 46 -2.07 -18.75 1.53
C ARG A 46 -1.31 -17.60 2.22
N ARG A 47 -2.03 -16.58 2.73
CA ARG A 47 -1.39 -15.48 3.48
C ARG A 47 -0.91 -15.96 4.86
N ALA A 48 -1.67 -16.83 5.52
CA ALA A 48 -1.26 -17.46 6.77
C ALA A 48 -0.03 -18.34 6.58
N GLU A 49 -0.03 -19.16 5.53
CA GLU A 49 1.13 -19.98 5.15
C GLU A 49 2.36 -19.12 4.85
N SER A 50 2.20 -18.04 4.07
CA SER A 50 3.28 -17.11 3.76
C SER A 50 3.81 -16.45 5.02
N LEU A 51 2.94 -16.00 5.93
CA LEU A 51 3.33 -15.37 7.19
C LEU A 51 4.12 -16.35 8.09
N HIS A 52 3.66 -17.58 8.21
CA HIS A 52 4.35 -18.64 8.96
C HIS A 52 5.73 -18.95 8.36
N ARG A 53 5.80 -19.12 7.04
CA ARG A 53 7.08 -19.34 6.33
C ARG A 53 8.01 -18.15 6.46
N THR A 54 7.47 -16.93 6.42
CA THR A 54 8.26 -15.70 6.66
C THR A 54 8.85 -15.72 8.08
N ALA A 55 8.07 -16.05 9.10
CA ALA A 55 8.56 -16.16 10.46
C ALA A 55 9.69 -17.19 10.60
N ALA A 56 9.53 -18.37 10.00
CA ALA A 56 10.58 -19.39 9.99
C ALA A 56 11.86 -18.94 9.26
N HIS A 57 11.73 -18.21 8.15
CA HIS A 57 12.84 -17.65 7.39
C HIS A 57 13.59 -16.59 8.20
N VAL A 58 12.85 -15.68 8.82
CA VAL A 58 13.41 -14.60 9.66
C VAL A 58 14.17 -15.17 10.86
N MET A 59 13.65 -16.20 11.50
CA MET A 59 14.34 -16.89 12.59
C MET A 59 15.64 -17.57 12.13
N ARG A 60 15.62 -18.22 10.98
CA ARG A 60 16.77 -18.98 10.46
C ARG A 60 17.87 -18.08 9.90
N ASP A 61 17.50 -17.06 9.10
CA ASP A 61 18.43 -16.33 8.24
C ASP A 61 18.68 -14.88 8.71
N HIS A 62 17.84 -14.35 9.61
CA HIS A 62 17.89 -12.97 10.07
C HIS A 62 17.87 -12.81 11.60
N GLY A 63 18.18 -13.87 12.35
CA GLY A 63 18.30 -13.80 13.81
C GLY A 63 17.02 -13.41 14.55
N GLY A 64 15.85 -13.59 13.93
CA GLY A 64 14.57 -13.26 14.53
C GLY A 64 14.09 -11.82 14.29
N GLU A 65 14.84 -11.01 13.54
CA GLU A 65 14.45 -9.64 13.19
C GLU A 65 14.16 -9.51 11.68
N LEU A 66 13.08 -8.82 11.32
CA LEU A 66 12.80 -8.51 9.93
C LEU A 66 13.89 -7.59 9.35
N PRO A 67 14.45 -7.91 8.16
CA PRO A 67 15.43 -7.06 7.52
C PRO A 67 14.85 -5.66 7.23
N ARG A 68 15.71 -4.64 7.26
CA ARG A 68 15.32 -3.25 6.93
C ARG A 68 15.44 -2.95 5.44
N ASP A 69 16.29 -3.68 4.74
CA ASP A 69 16.48 -3.54 3.29
C ASP A 69 15.28 -4.07 2.52
N THR A 70 14.77 -3.29 1.58
CA THR A 70 13.57 -3.65 0.79
C THR A 70 13.82 -4.83 -0.15
N GLY A 71 15.03 -5.04 -0.63
CA GLY A 71 15.41 -6.20 -1.42
C GLY A 71 15.35 -7.48 -0.59
N ALA A 72 15.92 -7.45 0.61
CA ALA A 72 15.87 -8.56 1.56
C ALA A 72 14.42 -8.84 2.03
N LEU A 73 13.63 -7.80 2.29
CA LEU A 73 12.19 -7.96 2.58
C LEU A 73 11.45 -8.67 1.44
N ARG A 74 11.73 -8.31 0.18
CA ARG A 74 11.08 -8.91 -1.00
C ARG A 74 11.46 -10.36 -1.26
N SER A 75 12.60 -10.83 -0.72
CA SER A 75 12.98 -12.24 -0.81
C SER A 75 12.17 -13.14 0.14
N LEU A 76 11.49 -12.54 1.12
CA LEU A 76 10.68 -13.29 2.08
C LEU A 76 9.36 -13.78 1.47
N PRO A 77 8.87 -14.97 1.87
CA PRO A 77 7.64 -15.56 1.34
C PRO A 77 6.42 -14.65 1.48
N GLY A 78 5.73 -14.33 0.38
CA GLY A 78 4.51 -13.52 0.37
C GLY A 78 4.71 -12.02 0.58
N ILE A 79 5.95 -11.54 0.58
CA ILE A 79 6.28 -10.12 0.63
C ILE A 79 6.57 -9.61 -0.79
N GLY A 80 5.60 -8.90 -1.36
CA GLY A 80 5.75 -8.20 -2.65
C GLY A 80 6.30 -6.79 -2.48
N ALA A 81 6.48 -6.09 -3.60
CA ALA A 81 7.02 -4.72 -3.63
C ALA A 81 6.24 -3.75 -2.71
N TYR A 82 4.92 -3.78 -2.75
CA TYR A 82 4.08 -2.98 -1.85
C TYR A 82 4.35 -3.28 -0.38
N THR A 83 4.32 -4.57 0.01
CA THR A 83 4.49 -4.95 1.41
C THR A 83 5.88 -4.61 1.93
N ALA A 84 6.92 -4.81 1.11
CA ALA A 84 8.29 -4.42 1.46
C ALA A 84 8.41 -2.91 1.68
N GLY A 85 7.90 -2.09 0.75
CA GLY A 85 7.88 -0.64 0.90
C GLY A 85 7.05 -0.18 2.11
N ALA A 86 5.91 -0.82 2.36
CA ALA A 86 5.07 -0.51 3.51
C ALA A 86 5.77 -0.84 4.85
N VAL A 87 6.41 -1.99 4.96
CA VAL A 87 7.20 -2.35 6.15
C VAL A 87 8.36 -1.38 6.34
N ALA A 88 9.13 -1.11 5.30
CA ALA A 88 10.25 -0.19 5.35
C ALA A 88 9.82 1.22 5.77
N SER A 89 8.74 1.74 5.18
CA SER A 89 8.24 3.09 5.49
C SER A 89 7.53 3.16 6.84
N PHE A 90 6.58 2.26 7.11
CA PHE A 90 5.71 2.39 8.27
C PHE A 90 6.31 1.83 9.56
N ALA A 91 7.08 0.75 9.48
CA ALA A 91 7.71 0.16 10.66
C ALA A 91 9.10 0.73 10.94
N TYR A 92 9.89 1.00 9.89
CA TYR A 92 11.27 1.44 10.02
C TYR A 92 11.50 2.92 9.72
N GLN A 93 10.45 3.65 9.31
CA GLN A 93 10.52 5.06 8.95
C GLN A 93 11.59 5.36 7.87
N LEU A 94 11.76 4.45 6.91
CA LEU A 94 12.62 4.65 5.77
C LEU A 94 11.89 5.41 4.67
N ALA A 95 12.64 6.16 3.85
CA ALA A 95 12.09 6.91 2.72
C ALA A 95 11.83 5.98 1.52
N GLU A 96 10.99 4.96 1.73
CA GLU A 96 10.64 3.94 0.73
C GLU A 96 9.18 4.09 0.28
N PRO A 97 8.90 3.99 -1.02
CA PRO A 97 7.53 4.12 -1.53
C PRO A 97 6.69 2.88 -1.23
N ALA A 98 5.49 3.11 -0.68
CA ALA A 98 4.49 2.08 -0.44
C ALA A 98 3.35 2.20 -1.46
N ILE A 99 3.50 1.56 -2.63
CA ILE A 99 2.60 1.71 -3.76
C ILE A 99 1.57 0.58 -3.78
N ASP A 100 0.40 0.83 -3.20
CA ASP A 100 -0.79 -0.01 -3.36
C ASP A 100 -1.58 0.35 -4.62
N THR A 101 -2.73 -0.29 -4.83
CA THR A 101 -3.62 0.01 -5.96
C THR A 101 -4.19 1.43 -5.93
N ASN A 102 -4.35 2.02 -4.74
CA ASN A 102 -4.84 3.39 -4.57
C ASN A 102 -3.75 4.39 -4.95
N VAL A 103 -2.55 4.22 -4.41
CA VAL A 103 -1.39 5.06 -4.73
C VAL A 103 -1.06 4.97 -6.22
N ALA A 104 -0.98 3.77 -6.79
CA ALA A 104 -0.74 3.57 -8.22
C ALA A 104 -1.77 4.30 -9.10
N ARG A 105 -3.03 4.32 -8.70
CA ARG A 105 -4.11 5.05 -9.39
C ARG A 105 -3.93 6.56 -9.29
N VAL A 106 -3.60 7.06 -8.09
CA VAL A 106 -3.34 8.50 -7.86
C VAL A 106 -2.17 8.95 -8.74
N LEU A 107 -1.04 8.26 -8.69
CA LEU A 107 0.16 8.60 -9.46
C LEU A 107 -0.11 8.58 -10.98
N ARG A 108 -0.83 7.56 -11.48
CA ARG A 108 -1.22 7.53 -12.90
C ARG A 108 -2.05 8.74 -13.27
N ARG A 109 -3.09 9.07 -12.51
CA ARG A 109 -3.99 10.19 -12.81
C ARG A 109 -3.30 11.54 -12.68
N ALA A 110 -2.42 11.69 -11.70
CA ALA A 110 -1.74 12.94 -11.43
C ALA A 110 -0.61 13.24 -12.42
N PHE A 111 0.24 12.26 -12.70
CA PHE A 111 1.49 12.46 -13.44
C PHE A 111 1.53 11.75 -14.79
N HIS A 112 0.88 10.59 -14.90
CA HIS A 112 1.02 9.71 -16.07
C HIS A 112 -0.33 9.24 -16.62
N PRO A 113 -1.24 10.14 -17.06
CA PRO A 113 -2.61 9.78 -17.44
C PRO A 113 -2.71 8.87 -18.67
N ARG A 114 -1.62 8.70 -19.43
CA ARG A 114 -1.54 7.81 -20.59
C ARG A 114 -0.71 6.55 -20.34
N LEU A 115 -0.19 6.36 -19.11
CA LEU A 115 0.69 5.24 -18.78
C LEU A 115 -0.08 3.91 -18.83
N ARG A 116 0.40 2.98 -19.64
CA ARG A 116 -0.15 1.62 -19.73
C ARG A 116 0.24 0.81 -18.49
N ARG A 117 -0.59 -0.19 -18.16
CA ARG A 117 -0.27 -1.18 -17.15
C ARG A 117 0.84 -2.11 -17.63
N GLY A 118 1.60 -2.72 -16.72
CA GLY A 118 2.68 -3.64 -16.98
C GLY A 118 3.99 -3.22 -16.34
N ALA A 119 5.02 -4.05 -16.43
CA ALA A 119 6.29 -3.89 -15.72
C ALA A 119 6.97 -2.52 -15.93
N ARG A 120 6.95 -2.00 -17.17
CA ARG A 120 7.47 -0.65 -17.46
C ARG A 120 6.69 0.44 -16.74
N GLY A 121 5.35 0.32 -16.73
CA GLY A 121 4.48 1.27 -16.05
C GLY A 121 4.67 1.23 -14.53
N GLU A 122 4.87 0.06 -13.96
CA GLU A 122 5.14 -0.10 -12.53
C GLU A 122 6.48 0.52 -12.12
N ARG A 123 7.53 0.32 -12.93
CA ARG A 123 8.83 1.00 -12.71
C ARG A 123 8.69 2.51 -12.74
N GLN A 124 8.00 3.07 -13.72
CA GLN A 124 7.80 4.51 -13.83
C GLN A 124 7.00 5.09 -12.65
N LEU A 125 6.00 4.36 -12.15
CA LEU A 125 5.27 4.76 -10.94
C LEU A 125 6.16 4.70 -9.69
N HIS A 126 7.04 3.72 -9.60
CA HIS A 126 8.00 3.59 -8.50
C HIS A 126 9.00 4.76 -8.51
N GLU A 127 9.59 5.09 -9.66
CA GLU A 127 10.49 6.23 -9.85
C GLU A 127 9.79 7.54 -9.46
N THR A 128 8.54 7.74 -9.92
CA THR A 128 7.73 8.91 -9.57
C THR A 128 7.48 8.99 -8.06
N ALA A 129 7.08 7.88 -7.44
CA ALA A 129 6.84 7.83 -6.00
C ALA A 129 8.12 8.12 -5.20
N THR A 130 9.24 7.54 -5.59
CA THR A 130 10.54 7.78 -4.96
C THR A 130 10.95 9.27 -5.05
N THR A 131 10.72 9.90 -6.20
CA THR A 131 11.02 11.33 -6.39
C THR A 131 10.12 12.24 -5.55
N LEU A 132 8.87 11.83 -5.30
CA LEU A 132 7.91 12.59 -4.49
C LEU A 132 8.15 12.46 -2.98
N LEU A 133 8.80 11.38 -2.54
CA LEU A 133 9.01 11.15 -1.13
C LEU A 133 10.10 12.06 -0.56
N PRO A 134 9.84 12.74 0.58
CA PRO A 134 10.87 13.43 1.33
C PRO A 134 11.95 12.44 1.81
N ARG A 135 13.19 12.91 1.91
CA ARG A 135 14.30 12.07 2.42
C ARG A 135 14.17 11.73 3.91
N ALA A 136 13.53 12.58 4.70
CA ALA A 136 13.27 12.32 6.11
C ALA A 136 12.18 11.26 6.26
N GLY A 137 12.50 10.17 6.92
CA GLY A 137 11.63 8.99 7.02
C GLY A 137 10.25 9.27 7.61
N ARG A 138 10.15 10.13 8.62
CA ARG A 138 8.85 10.54 9.21
C ARG A 138 7.97 11.29 8.21
N SER A 139 8.56 12.16 7.41
CA SER A 139 7.85 12.89 6.34
C SER A 139 7.51 11.95 5.18
N ALA A 140 8.36 10.98 4.85
CA ALA A 140 8.07 9.95 3.87
C ALA A 140 6.91 9.06 4.31
N TRP A 141 6.87 8.66 5.59
CA TRP A 141 5.76 7.96 6.21
C TRP A 141 4.44 8.72 6.02
N ALA A 142 4.41 10.01 6.39
CA ALA A 142 3.23 10.85 6.25
C ALA A 142 2.80 11.02 4.79
N THR A 143 3.75 11.15 3.86
CA THR A 143 3.47 11.26 2.42
C THR A 143 2.87 9.97 1.86
N ASN A 144 3.41 8.80 2.22
CA ASN A 144 2.83 7.51 1.83
C ASN A 144 1.40 7.36 2.34
N GLN A 145 1.15 7.71 3.61
CA GLN A 145 -0.17 7.67 4.21
C GLN A 145 -1.14 8.62 3.50
N ALA A 146 -0.74 9.86 3.25
CA ALA A 146 -1.56 10.84 2.54
C ALA A 146 -1.93 10.40 1.12
N LEU A 147 -1.00 9.78 0.38
CA LEU A 147 -1.27 9.23 -0.95
C LEU A 147 -2.28 8.08 -0.91
N MET A 148 -2.20 7.19 0.08
CA MET A 148 -3.16 6.11 0.28
C MET A 148 -4.55 6.65 0.59
N GLU A 149 -4.67 7.59 1.53
CA GLU A 149 -5.93 8.24 1.92
C GLU A 149 -6.54 9.02 0.76
N LEU A 150 -5.74 9.81 0.02
CA LEU A 150 -6.19 10.51 -1.17
C LEU A 150 -6.81 9.54 -2.19
N GLY A 151 -6.17 8.39 -2.39
CA GLY A 151 -6.68 7.34 -3.28
C GLY A 151 -7.94 6.66 -2.75
N ALA A 152 -8.03 6.42 -1.46
CA ALA A 152 -9.16 5.75 -0.84
C ALA A 152 -10.41 6.65 -0.74
N LEU A 153 -10.24 7.94 -0.42
CA LEU A 153 -11.32 8.84 -0.06
C LEU A 153 -11.74 9.80 -1.17
N ILE A 154 -10.80 10.33 -1.94
CA ILE A 154 -11.01 11.40 -2.93
C ILE A 154 -10.89 10.87 -4.36
N CYS A 155 -9.72 10.31 -4.70
CA CYS A 155 -9.40 9.83 -6.03
C CYS A 155 -9.76 8.34 -6.18
N THR A 156 -11.02 7.98 -5.90
CA THR A 156 -11.46 6.58 -5.84
C THR A 156 -11.47 5.91 -7.22
N ALA A 157 -11.64 4.59 -7.25
CA ALA A 157 -11.64 3.83 -8.50
C ALA A 157 -12.80 4.23 -9.42
N ARG A 158 -13.99 4.42 -8.86
CA ARG A 158 -15.23 4.70 -9.61
C ARG A 158 -15.52 6.18 -9.73
N VAL A 159 -15.25 6.97 -8.68
CA VAL A 159 -15.60 8.39 -8.60
C VAL A 159 -14.36 9.22 -8.30
N MET A 160 -14.14 10.25 -9.12
CA MET A 160 -13.09 11.24 -8.90
C MET A 160 -13.70 12.51 -8.33
N ARG A 161 -13.45 12.79 -7.05
CA ARG A 161 -13.93 14.02 -6.39
C ARG A 161 -12.95 15.17 -6.60
N CYS A 162 -12.68 15.52 -7.88
CA CYS A 162 -11.65 16.50 -8.23
C CYS A 162 -11.93 17.89 -7.66
N ALA A 163 -13.19 18.27 -7.45
CA ALA A 163 -13.54 19.56 -6.83
C ALA A 163 -13.07 19.67 -5.38
N GLN A 164 -12.98 18.55 -4.66
CA GLN A 164 -12.53 18.48 -3.26
C GLN A 164 -11.06 18.09 -3.13
N CYS A 165 -10.38 17.83 -4.26
CA CYS A 165 -9.02 17.29 -4.24
C CYS A 165 -7.99 18.39 -3.91
N PRO A 166 -7.18 18.25 -2.84
CA PRO A 166 -6.19 19.26 -2.45
C PRO A 166 -5.08 19.44 -3.49
N VAL A 167 -4.79 18.42 -4.29
CA VAL A 167 -3.76 18.48 -5.35
C VAL A 167 -4.34 18.67 -6.76
N ARG A 168 -5.59 19.18 -6.86
CA ARG A 168 -6.28 19.36 -8.15
C ARG A 168 -5.49 20.18 -9.15
N VAL A 169 -4.85 21.23 -8.69
CA VAL A 169 -4.14 22.19 -9.54
C VAL A 169 -2.88 21.59 -10.16
N GLU A 170 -2.19 20.74 -9.41
CA GLU A 170 -0.98 20.05 -9.85
C GLU A 170 -1.29 18.76 -10.65
N CYS A 171 -2.50 18.24 -10.51
CA CYS A 171 -2.88 16.97 -11.11
C CYS A 171 -3.26 17.13 -12.60
N ALA A 172 -2.61 16.39 -13.50
CA ALA A 172 -2.90 16.41 -14.94
C ALA A 172 -4.37 16.07 -15.25
N THR A 173 -4.97 15.13 -14.52
CA THR A 173 -6.39 14.80 -14.66
C THR A 173 -7.28 15.90 -14.07
N GLY A 174 -6.91 16.46 -12.92
CA GLY A 174 -7.65 17.53 -12.25
C GLY A 174 -7.75 18.80 -13.12
N ARG A 175 -6.64 19.19 -13.75
CA ARG A 175 -6.61 20.32 -14.71
C ARG A 175 -7.56 20.09 -15.88
N ARG A 176 -7.54 18.90 -16.51
CA ARG A 176 -8.44 18.56 -17.62
C ARG A 176 -9.92 18.60 -17.23
N GLU A 177 -10.26 18.10 -16.05
CA GLU A 177 -11.65 18.13 -15.57
C GLU A 177 -12.09 19.58 -15.28
N SER A 178 -11.19 20.44 -14.80
CA SER A 178 -11.47 21.88 -14.61
C SER A 178 -11.74 22.60 -15.95
N GLU A 179 -10.93 22.30 -16.97
CA GLU A 179 -11.13 22.87 -18.31
C GLU A 179 -12.46 22.43 -18.94
N LYS A 180 -12.83 21.16 -18.78
CA LYS A 180 -14.13 20.65 -19.26
C LYS A 180 -15.30 21.34 -18.54
N ALA A 181 -15.20 21.53 -17.22
CA ALA A 181 -16.24 22.23 -16.45
C ALA A 181 -16.44 23.66 -16.95
N ARG A 182 -15.35 24.43 -17.12
CA ARG A 182 -15.40 25.81 -17.64
C ARG A 182 -16.03 25.90 -19.04
N LYS A 183 -15.70 24.96 -19.94
CA LYS A 183 -16.30 24.91 -21.29
C LYS A 183 -17.80 24.69 -21.23
N ARG A 184 -18.27 23.77 -20.38
CA ARG A 184 -19.72 23.49 -20.20
C ARG A 184 -20.47 24.67 -19.61
N GLU A 185 -19.88 25.39 -18.68
CA GLU A 185 -20.45 26.64 -18.11
C GLU A 185 -20.54 27.74 -19.16
N GLY A 186 -19.50 27.93 -19.96
CA GLY A 186 -19.49 28.91 -21.05
C GLY A 186 -20.51 28.58 -22.17
N GLU A 187 -20.74 27.31 -22.48
CA GLU A 187 -21.77 26.88 -23.43
C GLU A 187 -23.20 27.12 -22.88
N LYS A 188 -23.41 26.92 -21.56
CA LYS A 188 -24.71 27.20 -20.92
C LYS A 188 -25.02 28.69 -20.85
N ALA A 189 -23.99 29.52 -20.64
CA ALA A 189 -24.19 30.99 -20.56
C ALA A 189 -24.46 31.64 -21.93
N ARG A 190 -24.22 30.93 -23.04
CA ARG A 190 -24.46 31.39 -24.42
C ARG A 190 -25.81 30.96 -24.98
N ARG A 191 -26.55 30.12 -24.26
CA ARG A 191 -27.94 29.70 -24.57
C ARG A 191 -28.95 30.51 -23.78
#